data_97c931b48aa7687f3beb5ef0a3d92cf6
#
_entry.id   97c931b48aa7687f3beb5ef0a3d92cf6
#
_cell.length_a   1.000
_cell.length_b   1.000
_cell.length_c   1.000
_cell.angle_alpha   90.00
_cell.angle_beta   90.00
_cell.angle_gamma   90.00
#
_symmetry.space_group_name_H-M   'P 1'
#
loop_
_entity.id
_entity.type
_entity.pdbx_description
1 polymer ?
#
loop_
_entity_poly.entity_id
_entity_poly.type
_entity_poly.pdbx_seq_one_letter_code
_entity_poly.pdbx_strand_id
1 'polypeptide(L)'
;MKTKDPHIWFDVANWKLAAKAVYEGLSKADPAHKEDFKKRYDAYLTKLDETDAYIKAQAESIPKESRVLVTAHDAFQYFARAYGFEVKGLQGVSTATEAGTQDVNELVQFIVDHKIKAIFVESSVPHKTIEAVQEAAKAKGWNVAIGGELYSDSLGSEGTEG
;
A
#
# COMPACT_ATOMS: atom_id res chain seq x y z
N MET A 1 18.52 13.03 7.78
CA MET A 1 18.60 11.57 7.52
C MET A 1 17.44 11.22 6.61
N LYS A 2 17.66 10.49 5.52
CA LYS A 2 16.53 9.94 4.74
C LYS A 2 15.86 8.87 5.62
N THR A 3 14.59 9.05 5.96
CA THR A 3 13.80 8.05 6.66
C THR A 3 13.73 6.81 5.76
N LYS A 4 14.03 5.63 6.32
CA LYS A 4 13.87 4.38 5.60
C LYS A 4 12.37 4.06 5.52
N ASP A 5 11.91 3.66 4.34
CA ASP A 5 10.55 3.22 4.14
C ASP A 5 10.34 1.85 4.82
N PRO A 6 9.42 1.74 5.81
CA PRO A 6 9.18 0.49 6.52
C PRO A 6 8.19 -0.44 5.81
N HIS A 7 7.44 0.02 4.79
CA HIS A 7 6.27 -0.65 4.21
C HIS A 7 6.64 -1.82 3.28
N ILE A 8 7.55 -2.68 3.74
CA ILE A 8 8.09 -3.82 2.96
C ILE A 8 7.04 -4.88 2.63
N TRP A 9 5.94 -4.93 3.41
CA TRP A 9 4.89 -5.94 3.29
C TRP A 9 4.07 -5.83 2.00
N PHE A 10 4.13 -4.70 1.31
CA PHE A 10 3.46 -4.51 0.03
C PHE A 10 4.24 -5.06 -1.19
N ASP A 11 5.40 -5.65 -0.97
CA ASP A 11 6.14 -6.42 -1.96
C ASP A 11 6.22 -7.87 -1.48
N VAL A 12 5.53 -8.77 -2.16
CA VAL A 12 5.45 -10.19 -1.75
C VAL A 12 6.84 -10.82 -1.65
N ALA A 13 7.80 -10.44 -2.50
CA ALA A 13 9.16 -10.97 -2.41
C ALA A 13 9.85 -10.57 -1.09
N ASN A 14 9.68 -9.31 -0.67
CA ASN A 14 10.18 -8.84 0.64
C ASN A 14 9.44 -9.52 1.79
N TRP A 15 8.12 -9.71 1.67
CA TRP A 15 7.34 -10.37 2.72
C TRP A 15 7.71 -11.84 2.91
N LYS A 16 8.11 -12.54 1.84
CA LYS A 16 8.68 -13.90 1.95
C LYS A 16 9.97 -13.92 2.78
N LEU A 17 10.82 -12.89 2.67
CA LEU A 17 12.03 -12.78 3.49
C LEU A 17 11.67 -12.56 4.98
N ALA A 18 10.66 -11.74 5.27
CA ALA A 18 10.15 -11.57 6.63
C ALA A 18 9.58 -12.88 7.19
N ALA A 19 8.75 -13.59 6.40
CA ALA A 19 8.20 -14.90 6.78
C ALA A 19 9.31 -15.93 7.07
N LYS A 20 10.40 -15.91 6.28
CA LYS A 20 11.57 -16.75 6.52
C LYS A 20 12.23 -16.44 7.87
N ALA A 21 12.43 -15.17 8.17
CA ALA A 21 13.03 -14.73 9.44
C ALA A 21 12.19 -15.18 10.65
N VAL A 22 10.84 -15.10 10.52
CA VAL A 22 9.91 -15.59 11.56
C VAL A 22 10.06 -17.11 11.75
N TYR A 23 10.04 -17.87 10.64
CA TYR A 23 10.23 -19.33 10.69
C TYR A 23 11.56 -19.72 11.38
N GLU A 24 12.67 -19.07 10.99
CA GLU A 24 13.99 -19.32 11.55
C GLU A 24 14.04 -18.95 13.05
N GLY A 25 13.44 -17.84 13.43
CA GLY A 25 13.32 -17.40 14.82
C GLY A 25 12.54 -18.37 15.69
N LEU A 26 11.36 -18.81 15.24
CA LEU A 26 10.52 -19.80 15.92
C LEU A 26 11.24 -21.15 16.04
N SER A 27 11.87 -21.62 14.97
CA SER A 27 12.61 -22.89 14.96
C SER A 27 13.79 -22.90 15.92
N LYS A 28 14.42 -21.74 16.14
CA LYS A 28 15.49 -21.55 17.11
C LYS A 28 14.96 -21.50 18.55
N ALA A 29 13.83 -20.83 18.75
CA ALA A 29 13.22 -20.68 20.08
C ALA A 29 12.58 -21.99 20.58
N ASP A 30 11.98 -22.77 19.67
CA ASP A 30 11.34 -24.05 19.98
C ASP A 30 11.72 -25.10 18.94
N PRO A 31 12.90 -25.76 19.10
CA PRO A 31 13.37 -26.77 18.17
C PRO A 31 12.48 -28.04 18.11
N ALA A 32 11.72 -28.31 19.18
CA ALA A 32 10.85 -29.50 19.24
C ALA A 32 9.71 -29.44 18.22
N HIS A 33 9.24 -28.23 17.87
CA HIS A 33 8.15 -28.01 16.91
C HIS A 33 8.63 -27.52 15.53
N LYS A 34 9.94 -27.63 15.24
CA LYS A 34 10.54 -27.12 14.00
C LYS A 34 9.86 -27.64 12.74
N GLU A 35 9.49 -28.92 12.71
CA GLU A 35 8.86 -29.55 11.54
C GLU A 35 7.42 -28.99 11.33
N ASP A 36 6.68 -28.70 12.38
CA ASP A 36 5.37 -28.08 12.29
C ASP A 36 5.49 -26.63 11.79
N PHE A 37 6.46 -25.88 12.30
CA PHE A 37 6.75 -24.53 11.79
C PHE A 37 7.15 -24.57 10.31
N LYS A 38 7.95 -25.55 9.91
CA LYS A 38 8.35 -25.73 8.49
C LYS A 38 7.14 -25.96 7.60
N LYS A 39 6.26 -26.85 7.99
CA LYS A 39 5.03 -27.16 7.25
C LYS A 39 4.15 -25.93 7.08
N ARG A 40 3.95 -25.15 8.14
CA ARG A 40 3.16 -23.91 8.11
C ARG A 40 3.83 -22.85 7.24
N TYR A 41 5.14 -22.69 7.34
CA TYR A 41 5.92 -21.78 6.53
C TYR A 41 5.80 -22.11 5.04
N ASP A 42 5.99 -23.38 4.65
CA ASP A 42 5.88 -23.81 3.25
C ASP A 42 4.46 -23.57 2.69
N ALA A 43 3.42 -23.88 3.48
CA ALA A 43 2.05 -23.61 3.10
C ALA A 43 1.78 -22.10 2.93
N TYR A 44 2.39 -21.25 3.78
CA TYR A 44 2.27 -19.80 3.67
C TYR A 44 3.00 -19.26 2.44
N LEU A 45 4.19 -19.79 2.11
CA LEU A 45 4.90 -19.41 0.89
C LEU A 45 4.07 -19.71 -0.36
N THR A 46 3.37 -20.83 -0.41
CA THR A 46 2.46 -21.16 -1.52
C THR A 46 1.37 -20.11 -1.68
N LYS A 47 0.74 -19.70 -0.58
CA LYS A 47 -0.27 -18.61 -0.60
C LYS A 47 0.31 -17.27 -1.08
N LEU A 48 1.53 -16.96 -0.65
CA LEU A 48 2.22 -15.74 -1.10
C LEU A 48 2.53 -15.79 -2.61
N ASP A 49 2.91 -16.95 -3.15
CA ASP A 49 3.11 -17.13 -4.60
C ASP A 49 1.81 -16.92 -5.39
N GLU A 50 0.71 -17.49 -4.90
CA GLU A 50 -0.63 -17.32 -5.50
C GLU A 50 -1.05 -15.84 -5.46
N THR A 51 -0.83 -15.15 -4.33
CA THR A 51 -1.13 -13.74 -4.17
C THR A 51 -0.31 -12.88 -5.13
N ASP A 52 1.00 -13.13 -5.23
CA ASP A 52 1.90 -12.40 -6.14
C ASP A 52 1.46 -12.56 -7.60
N ALA A 53 1.14 -13.79 -8.01
CA ALA A 53 0.64 -14.08 -9.35
C ALA A 53 -0.70 -13.37 -9.64
N TYR A 54 -1.61 -13.36 -8.66
CA TYR A 54 -2.88 -12.67 -8.76
C TYR A 54 -2.68 -11.15 -8.93
N ILE A 55 -1.85 -10.52 -8.09
CA ILE A 55 -1.58 -9.08 -8.16
C ILE A 55 -0.96 -8.72 -9.51
N LYS A 56 0.01 -9.50 -10.00
CA LYS A 56 0.63 -9.28 -11.30
C LYS A 56 -0.39 -9.33 -12.43
N ALA A 57 -1.25 -10.34 -12.44
CA ALA A 57 -2.30 -10.47 -13.46
C ALA A 57 -3.29 -9.29 -13.43
N GLN A 58 -3.70 -8.85 -12.22
CA GLN A 58 -4.57 -7.67 -12.07
C GLN A 58 -3.87 -6.39 -12.53
N ALA A 59 -2.60 -6.19 -12.13
CA ALA A 59 -1.82 -5.04 -12.55
C ALA A 59 -1.64 -4.99 -14.08
N GLU A 60 -1.37 -6.13 -14.71
CA GLU A 60 -1.23 -6.24 -16.17
C GLU A 60 -2.52 -5.92 -16.93
N SER A 61 -3.68 -6.14 -16.31
CA SER A 61 -4.98 -5.79 -16.92
C SER A 61 -5.23 -4.28 -16.99
N ILE A 62 -4.49 -3.48 -16.23
CA ILE A 62 -4.58 -2.01 -16.22
C ILE A 62 -3.59 -1.45 -17.23
N PRO A 63 -4.01 -0.58 -18.18
CA PRO A 63 -3.10 0.11 -19.08
C PRO A 63 -1.96 0.80 -18.30
N LYS A 64 -0.75 0.74 -18.82
CA LYS A 64 0.45 1.18 -18.10
C LYS A 64 0.39 2.66 -17.70
N GLU A 65 -0.18 3.49 -18.56
CA GLU A 65 -0.42 4.91 -18.33
C GLU A 65 -1.50 5.21 -17.26
N SER A 66 -2.28 4.20 -16.91
CA SER A 66 -3.33 4.29 -15.87
C SER A 66 -2.90 3.69 -14.53
N ARG A 67 -1.68 3.13 -14.44
CA ARG A 67 -1.15 2.54 -13.21
C ARG A 67 -0.61 3.62 -12.27
N VAL A 68 -1.49 4.52 -11.85
CA VAL A 68 -1.19 5.58 -10.89
C VAL A 68 -2.06 5.37 -9.66
N LEU A 69 -1.42 5.25 -8.50
CA LEU A 69 -2.06 5.06 -7.21
C LEU A 69 -1.87 6.31 -6.36
N VAL A 70 -2.96 7.00 -6.02
CA VAL A 70 -2.96 8.18 -5.16
C VAL A 70 -3.56 7.83 -3.81
N THR A 71 -2.80 8.01 -2.73
CA THR A 71 -3.12 7.55 -1.38
C THR A 71 -2.94 8.65 -0.34
N ALA A 72 -3.39 8.41 0.90
CA ALA A 72 -3.30 9.39 1.98
C ALA A 72 -1.85 9.58 2.47
N HIS A 73 -1.01 8.53 2.50
CA HIS A 73 0.41 8.67 2.79
C HIS A 73 1.28 7.78 1.89
N ASP A 74 2.59 7.97 1.92
CA ASP A 74 3.54 7.29 1.04
C ASP A 74 3.94 5.91 1.58
N ALA A 75 2.99 4.96 1.56
CA ALA A 75 3.16 3.59 2.04
C ALA A 75 3.38 2.56 0.91
N PHE A 76 3.17 2.92 -0.35
CA PHE A 76 3.05 1.94 -1.43
C PHE A 76 4.23 1.93 -2.42
N GLN A 77 5.40 2.46 -2.06
CA GLN A 77 6.56 2.51 -2.95
C GLN A 77 7.12 1.12 -3.28
N TYR A 78 7.09 0.19 -2.32
CA TYR A 78 7.48 -1.21 -2.57
C TYR A 78 6.49 -1.91 -3.52
N PHE A 79 5.19 -1.67 -3.36
CA PHE A 79 4.15 -2.13 -4.29
C PHE A 79 4.37 -1.56 -5.69
N ALA A 80 4.60 -0.26 -5.79
CA ALA A 80 4.84 0.43 -7.05
C ALA A 80 6.00 -0.19 -7.83
N ARG A 81 7.12 -0.43 -7.15
CA ARG A 81 8.30 -1.06 -7.75
C ARG A 81 8.05 -2.51 -8.16
N ALA A 82 7.32 -3.29 -7.35
CA ALA A 82 7.08 -4.70 -7.61
C ALA A 82 6.10 -4.92 -8.76
N TYR A 83 5.09 -4.04 -8.92
CA TYR A 83 3.96 -4.25 -9.82
C TYR A 83 3.80 -3.17 -10.91
N GLY A 84 4.76 -2.27 -11.02
CA GLY A 84 4.84 -1.29 -12.12
C GLY A 84 3.84 -0.15 -12.03
N PHE A 85 3.58 0.35 -10.83
CA PHE A 85 2.75 1.52 -10.60
C PHE A 85 3.60 2.78 -10.35
N GLU A 86 3.02 3.95 -10.59
CA GLU A 86 3.44 5.22 -10.00
C GLU A 86 2.60 5.48 -8.75
N VAL A 87 3.23 5.89 -7.64
CA VAL A 87 2.53 6.17 -6.37
C VAL A 87 2.75 7.62 -5.98
N LYS A 88 1.67 8.26 -5.53
CA LYS A 88 1.67 9.61 -4.95
C LYS A 88 0.92 9.60 -3.62
N GLY A 89 1.65 9.69 -2.52
CA GLY A 89 1.07 9.92 -1.18
C GLY A 89 0.85 11.41 -0.94
N LEU A 90 -0.24 11.77 -0.26
CA LEU A 90 -0.46 13.15 0.22
C LEU A 90 0.55 13.50 1.33
N GLN A 91 0.70 12.60 2.29
CA GLN A 91 1.73 12.70 3.35
C GLN A 91 2.96 11.89 2.97
N GLY A 92 4.10 12.17 3.63
CA GLY A 92 5.31 11.37 3.49
C GLY A 92 5.18 9.96 4.06
N VAL A 93 6.31 9.26 4.15
CA VAL A 93 6.42 7.88 4.68
C VAL A 93 5.95 7.76 6.15
N SER A 94 6.01 8.84 6.92
CA SER A 94 5.54 8.88 8.31
C SER A 94 4.21 9.62 8.40
N THR A 95 3.24 9.01 9.06
CA THR A 95 1.93 9.61 9.38
C THR A 95 1.98 10.58 10.58
N ALA A 96 3.14 10.71 11.25
CA ALA A 96 3.32 11.62 12.39
C ALA A 96 3.31 13.11 11.99
N THR A 97 3.48 13.44 10.72
CA THR A 97 3.46 14.82 10.21
C THR A 97 2.32 14.95 9.22
N GLU A 98 1.37 15.84 9.50
CA GLU A 98 0.28 16.13 8.58
C GLU A 98 0.77 16.84 7.31
N ALA A 99 0.05 16.64 6.20
CA ALA A 99 0.32 17.32 4.95
C ALA A 99 0.06 18.82 5.09
N GLY A 100 0.98 19.62 4.58
CA GLY A 100 0.80 21.09 4.49
C GLY A 100 -0.11 21.50 3.33
N THR A 101 -0.51 22.75 3.33
CA THR A 101 -1.34 23.31 2.23
C THR A 101 -0.65 23.20 0.88
N GLN A 102 0.68 23.28 0.85
CA GLN A 102 1.44 23.14 -0.40
C GLN A 102 1.34 21.71 -0.93
N ASP A 103 1.48 20.69 -0.07
CA ASP A 103 1.39 19.28 -0.46
C ASP A 103 0.02 18.96 -1.05
N VAL A 104 -1.05 19.47 -0.43
CA VAL A 104 -2.42 19.36 -0.95
C VAL A 104 -2.53 19.98 -2.34
N ASN A 105 -2.02 21.21 -2.53
CA ASN A 105 -2.11 21.92 -3.81
C ASN A 105 -1.33 21.19 -4.92
N GLU A 106 -0.16 20.67 -4.62
CA GLU A 106 0.68 19.92 -5.56
C GLU A 106 -0.01 18.61 -5.98
N LEU A 107 -0.57 17.88 -5.01
CA LEU A 107 -1.31 16.66 -5.30
C LEU A 107 -2.57 16.91 -6.12
N VAL A 108 -3.34 17.96 -5.78
CA VAL A 108 -4.53 18.37 -6.54
C VAL A 108 -4.15 18.73 -7.98
N GLN A 109 -3.05 19.46 -8.18
CA GLN A 109 -2.57 19.81 -9.52
C GLN A 109 -2.20 18.55 -10.29
N PHE A 110 -1.47 17.62 -9.67
CA PHE A 110 -1.13 16.34 -10.26
C PHE A 110 -2.38 15.55 -10.69
N ILE A 111 -3.39 15.45 -9.82
CA ILE A 111 -4.67 14.76 -10.11
C ILE A 111 -5.36 15.35 -11.33
N VAL A 112 -5.43 16.68 -11.43
CA VAL A 112 -6.08 17.37 -12.53
C VAL A 112 -5.32 17.20 -13.84
N ASP A 113 -3.99 17.37 -13.82
CA ASP A 113 -3.14 17.31 -15.01
C ASP A 113 -3.09 15.90 -15.61
N HIS A 114 -3.04 14.88 -14.76
CA HIS A 114 -2.99 13.47 -15.16
C HIS A 114 -4.36 12.82 -15.29
N LYS A 115 -5.45 13.59 -15.06
CA LYS A 115 -6.84 13.11 -15.14
C LYS A 115 -7.08 11.85 -14.31
N ILE A 116 -6.54 11.86 -13.09
CA ILE A 116 -6.69 10.74 -12.15
C ILE A 116 -8.16 10.53 -11.83
N LYS A 117 -8.65 9.30 -12.02
CA LYS A 117 -10.08 8.98 -11.88
C LYS A 117 -10.48 8.64 -10.46
N ALA A 118 -9.57 8.07 -9.67
CA ALA A 118 -9.81 7.67 -8.29
C ALA A 118 -8.59 7.93 -7.41
N ILE A 119 -8.86 8.27 -6.15
CA ILE A 119 -7.90 8.40 -5.05
C ILE A 119 -8.38 7.53 -3.89
N PHE A 120 -7.50 7.13 -2.98
CA PHE A 120 -7.81 6.13 -1.98
C PHE A 120 -7.63 6.70 -0.58
N VAL A 121 -8.58 6.40 0.31
CA VAL A 121 -8.44 6.60 1.76
C VAL A 121 -7.71 5.42 2.37
N GLU A 122 -7.24 5.58 3.61
CA GLU A 122 -6.52 4.55 4.34
C GLU A 122 -7.07 4.42 5.76
N SER A 123 -7.10 3.18 6.28
CA SER A 123 -7.59 2.90 7.65
C SER A 123 -6.74 3.56 8.75
N SER A 124 -5.47 3.87 8.46
CA SER A 124 -4.50 4.46 9.39
C SER A 124 -4.41 5.98 9.37
N VAL A 125 -5.11 6.65 8.43
CA VAL A 125 -5.06 8.11 8.23
C VAL A 125 -6.48 8.69 8.20
N PRO A 126 -6.75 9.86 8.83
CA PRO A 126 -8.07 10.48 8.77
C PRO A 126 -8.55 10.73 7.34
N HIS A 127 -9.73 10.24 6.98
CA HIS A 127 -10.30 10.34 5.62
C HIS A 127 -10.48 11.79 5.14
N LYS A 128 -10.70 12.72 6.09
CA LYS A 128 -10.91 14.15 5.80
C LYS A 128 -9.80 14.78 4.95
N THR A 129 -8.58 14.28 5.05
CA THR A 129 -7.46 14.81 4.24
C THR A 129 -7.62 14.48 2.77
N ILE A 130 -8.04 13.28 2.44
CA ILE A 130 -8.33 12.84 1.06
C ILE A 130 -9.62 13.45 0.53
N GLU A 131 -10.64 13.60 1.37
CA GLU A 131 -11.88 14.31 1.03
C GLU A 131 -11.60 15.77 0.67
N ALA A 132 -10.71 16.45 1.39
CA ALA A 132 -10.29 17.81 1.07
C ALA A 132 -9.57 17.90 -0.29
N VAL A 133 -8.73 16.92 -0.64
CA VAL A 133 -8.11 16.82 -1.96
C VAL A 133 -9.17 16.64 -3.06
N GLN A 134 -10.17 15.78 -2.82
CA GLN A 134 -11.28 15.55 -3.75
C GLN A 134 -12.06 16.85 -4.03
N GLU A 135 -12.46 17.58 -2.98
CA GLU A 135 -13.19 18.85 -3.12
C GLU A 135 -12.34 19.93 -3.81
N ALA A 136 -11.04 19.99 -3.52
CA ALA A 136 -10.14 20.93 -4.18
C ALA A 136 -9.94 20.61 -5.67
N ALA A 137 -9.88 19.34 -6.06
CA ALA A 137 -9.83 18.91 -7.46
C ALA A 137 -11.13 19.26 -8.18
N LYS A 138 -12.28 19.07 -7.53
CA LYS A 138 -13.58 19.45 -8.04
C LYS A 138 -13.70 20.96 -8.26
N ALA A 139 -13.18 21.78 -7.35
CA ALA A 139 -13.13 23.24 -7.50
C ALA A 139 -12.27 23.67 -8.72
N LYS A 140 -11.30 22.85 -9.14
CA LYS A 140 -10.52 23.04 -10.37
C LYS A 140 -11.17 22.40 -11.62
N GLY A 141 -12.40 21.91 -11.52
CA GLY A 141 -13.17 21.36 -12.63
C GLY A 141 -12.92 19.88 -12.93
N TRP A 142 -12.25 19.14 -12.02
CA TRP A 142 -12.01 17.70 -12.18
C TRP A 142 -12.69 16.89 -11.09
N ASN A 143 -13.62 15.99 -11.47
CA ASN A 143 -14.28 15.08 -10.53
C ASN A 143 -13.44 13.80 -10.38
N VAL A 144 -12.75 13.67 -9.25
CA VAL A 144 -12.05 12.46 -8.84
C VAL A 144 -12.90 11.69 -7.84
N ALA A 145 -13.01 10.37 -7.99
CA ALA A 145 -13.74 9.51 -7.05
C ALA A 145 -12.84 9.07 -5.88
N ILE A 146 -13.44 8.77 -4.73
CA ILE A 146 -12.78 7.94 -3.71
C ILE A 146 -13.02 6.49 -4.10
N GLY A 147 -11.94 5.77 -4.40
CA GLY A 147 -11.98 4.41 -4.95
C GLY A 147 -12.23 3.32 -3.92
N GLY A 148 -11.92 3.59 -2.66
CA GLY A 148 -12.07 2.67 -1.54
C GLY A 148 -11.08 2.94 -0.42
N GLU A 149 -11.13 2.13 0.62
CA GLU A 149 -10.23 2.16 1.76
C GLU A 149 -9.13 1.11 1.62
N LEU A 150 -7.88 1.51 1.87
CA LEU A 150 -6.71 0.63 1.87
C LEU A 150 -6.24 0.39 3.30
N TYR A 151 -5.85 -0.84 3.58
CA TYR A 151 -5.21 -1.22 4.84
C TYR A 151 -3.69 -1.08 4.68
N SER A 152 -3.14 0.05 5.12
CA SER A 152 -1.71 0.35 4.95
C SER A 152 -0.87 -0.06 6.17
N ASP A 153 -1.07 0.60 7.32
CA ASP A 153 -0.30 0.42 8.54
C ASP A 153 -1.05 -0.36 9.62
N SER A 154 -2.27 -0.77 9.35
CA SER A 154 -3.10 -1.56 10.25
C SER A 154 -3.85 -2.64 9.51
N LEU A 155 -4.19 -3.71 10.21
CA LEU A 155 -5.13 -4.71 9.74
C LEU A 155 -6.55 -4.14 9.84
N GLY A 156 -7.50 -4.75 9.13
CA GLY A 156 -8.91 -4.49 9.29
C GLY A 156 -9.44 -4.91 10.66
N SER A 157 -10.68 -4.52 10.95
CA SER A 157 -11.39 -4.98 12.15
C SER A 157 -11.73 -6.46 12.04
N GLU A 158 -11.96 -7.12 13.18
CA GLU A 158 -12.40 -8.53 13.21
C GLU A 158 -13.63 -8.74 12.33
N GLY A 159 -13.56 -9.72 11.43
CA GLY A 159 -14.63 -10.03 10.48
C GLY A 159 -14.63 -9.16 9.20
N THR A 160 -13.62 -8.31 9.00
CA THR A 160 -13.38 -7.59 7.75
C THR A 160 -12.32 -8.28 6.89
N GLU A 161 -12.15 -7.81 5.65
CA GLU A 161 -11.17 -8.36 4.69
C GLU A 161 -9.73 -7.90 4.94
N GLY A 162 -9.47 -7.05 5.93
CA GLY A 162 -8.14 -6.50 6.22
C GLY A 162 -7.33 -7.24 7.28
#